data_4fea3d050e59d580fe251224f9d6b3e0
#
_entry.id   4fea3d050e59d580fe251224f9d6b3e0
#
_cell.length_a   1.000
_cell.length_b   1.000
_cell.length_c   1.000
_cell.angle_alpha   90.00
_cell.angle_beta   90.00
_cell.angle_gamma   90.00
#
_symmetry.space_group_name_H-M   'P 1'
#
loop_
_entity.id
_entity.type
_entity.pdbx_description
1 polymer ?
#
loop_
_entity_poly.entity_id
_entity_poly.type
_entity_poly.pdbx_seq_one_letter_code
_entity_poly.pdbx_strand_id
1 'polypeptide(L)'
;MIAPETLRRDFFGHEKLVGTLYSAVKPDPAALEFAERVAGILALAAAVRTRLRPDPPDITEVMGQITGLLDESIAGLTIREAGPPAIDLSKINFEALAERFKESKHKNTEIEALKAAIRARLDRLVRLNRIRTDFAEKFEELIESYNAGSRNIEQLFEELLKLSNSLDEEQERHVRENLAEEELVIFDILTRPAPELSADERDEVKKVAREMLTRLKELLVLNWRKKSAARSQLRLAIEDALDAGLPEVYAPELYKEKCSAVFEHIYESYPERDVGVYAESA
;
A
#
# COMPACT_ATOMS: atom_id res chain seq x y z
N MET A 1 -11.01 -16.05 39.26
CA MET A 1 -11.27 -17.43 38.81
C MET A 1 -11.62 -17.36 37.34
N ILE A 2 -10.86 -18.00 36.46
CA ILE A 2 -11.08 -18.01 35.00
C ILE A 2 -12.02 -19.20 34.69
N ALA A 3 -13.06 -18.97 33.90
CA ALA A 3 -14.03 -20.00 33.52
C ALA A 3 -13.36 -21.20 32.81
N PRO A 4 -13.90 -22.43 32.88
CA PRO A 4 -13.40 -23.60 32.18
C PRO A 4 -13.23 -23.36 30.68
N GLU A 5 -12.29 -24.03 30.05
CA GLU A 5 -11.92 -23.84 28.64
C GLU A 5 -13.10 -24.06 27.67
N THR A 6 -13.94 -25.06 27.95
CA THR A 6 -15.13 -25.33 27.17
C THR A 6 -16.10 -24.16 27.16
N LEU A 7 -16.37 -23.58 28.33
CA LEU A 7 -17.25 -22.40 28.48
C LEU A 7 -16.69 -21.17 27.75
N ARG A 8 -15.37 -21.00 27.76
CA ARG A 8 -14.71 -19.91 27.05
C ARG A 8 -14.83 -20.07 25.53
N ARG A 9 -14.61 -21.28 25.03
CA ARG A 9 -14.73 -21.57 23.59
C ARG A 9 -16.15 -21.35 23.11
N ASP A 10 -17.16 -21.79 23.88
CA ASP A 10 -18.55 -21.57 23.55
C ASP A 10 -18.92 -20.08 23.57
N PHE A 11 -18.45 -19.34 24.56
CA PHE A 11 -18.63 -17.90 24.65
C PHE A 11 -18.06 -17.15 23.45
N PHE A 12 -16.83 -17.44 23.02
CA PHE A 12 -16.22 -16.80 21.85
C PHE A 12 -16.89 -17.22 20.53
N GLY A 13 -17.42 -18.45 20.46
CA GLY A 13 -18.21 -18.89 19.33
C GLY A 13 -19.50 -18.08 19.18
N HIS A 14 -20.22 -17.86 20.30
CA HIS A 14 -21.43 -17.06 20.29
C HIS A 14 -21.15 -15.56 20.07
N GLU A 15 -20.07 -15.01 20.64
CA GLU A 15 -19.67 -13.62 20.42
C GLU A 15 -19.40 -13.36 18.92
N LYS A 16 -18.66 -14.24 18.27
CA LYS A 16 -18.40 -14.13 16.83
C LYS A 16 -19.68 -14.18 16.00
N LEU A 17 -20.59 -15.10 16.35
CA LEU A 17 -21.89 -15.22 15.68
C LEU A 17 -22.73 -13.94 15.85
N VAL A 18 -22.83 -13.41 17.08
CA VAL A 18 -23.57 -12.18 17.38
C VAL A 18 -22.97 -11.01 16.61
N GLY A 19 -21.64 -10.85 16.60
CA GLY A 19 -20.95 -9.78 15.88
C GLY A 19 -21.23 -9.84 14.37
N THR A 20 -21.16 -11.04 13.77
CA THR A 20 -21.43 -11.24 12.34
C THR A 20 -22.88 -10.94 11.99
N LEU A 21 -23.85 -11.48 12.77
CA LEU A 21 -25.27 -11.24 12.53
C LEU A 21 -25.65 -9.76 12.72
N TYR A 22 -25.13 -9.12 13.77
CA TYR A 22 -25.38 -7.69 14.00
C TYR A 22 -24.81 -6.82 12.88
N SER A 23 -23.61 -7.12 12.38
CA SER A 23 -23.02 -6.41 11.25
C SER A 23 -23.85 -6.55 9.98
N ALA A 24 -24.47 -7.73 9.74
CA ALA A 24 -25.30 -7.98 8.57
C ALA A 24 -26.63 -7.22 8.62
N VAL A 25 -27.22 -7.02 9.81
CA VAL A 25 -28.51 -6.32 10.00
C VAL A 25 -28.38 -4.85 10.40
N LYS A 26 -27.17 -4.35 10.65
CA LYS A 26 -26.91 -2.99 11.15
C LYS A 26 -27.55 -1.84 10.36
N PRO A 27 -27.83 -1.93 9.04
CA PRO A 27 -28.59 -0.89 8.33
C PRO A 27 -30.05 -0.76 8.77
N ASP A 28 -30.61 -1.80 9.41
CA ASP A 28 -32.00 -1.78 9.87
C ASP A 28 -32.13 -0.96 11.18
N PRO A 29 -33.07 0.04 11.25
CA PRO A 29 -33.31 0.79 12.47
C PRO A 29 -33.68 -0.08 13.68
N ALA A 30 -34.35 -1.21 13.49
CA ALA A 30 -34.67 -2.16 14.56
C ALA A 30 -33.43 -2.80 15.19
N ALA A 31 -32.30 -2.88 14.46
CA ALA A 31 -31.05 -3.39 14.99
C ALA A 31 -30.43 -2.44 16.05
N LEU A 32 -30.74 -1.15 16.02
CA LEU A 32 -30.23 -0.16 16.99
C LEU A 32 -30.62 -0.47 18.43
N GLU A 33 -31.79 -1.11 18.65
CA GLU A 33 -32.24 -1.54 19.98
C GLU A 33 -31.25 -2.51 20.65
N PHE A 34 -30.48 -3.26 19.84
CA PHE A 34 -29.51 -4.24 20.33
C PHE A 34 -28.09 -3.69 20.44
N ALA A 35 -27.84 -2.46 19.99
CA ALA A 35 -26.49 -1.88 19.89
C ALA A 35 -25.71 -1.92 21.21
N GLU A 36 -26.32 -1.52 22.31
CA GLU A 36 -25.69 -1.50 23.65
C GLU A 36 -25.36 -2.91 24.15
N ARG A 37 -26.26 -3.87 23.91
CA ARG A 37 -26.05 -5.27 24.31
C ARG A 37 -24.92 -5.92 23.52
N VAL A 38 -24.89 -5.69 22.21
CA VAL A 38 -23.80 -6.20 21.35
C VAL A 38 -22.47 -5.56 21.73
N ALA A 39 -22.45 -4.25 21.94
CA ALA A 39 -21.23 -3.55 22.38
C ALA A 39 -20.71 -4.11 23.72
N GLY A 40 -21.62 -4.40 24.66
CA GLY A 40 -21.27 -5.01 25.96
C GLY A 40 -20.66 -6.42 25.79
N ILE A 41 -21.22 -7.26 24.93
CA ILE A 41 -20.70 -8.61 24.64
C ILE A 41 -19.30 -8.52 24.01
N LEU A 42 -19.10 -7.63 23.03
CA LEU A 42 -17.83 -7.44 22.36
C LEU A 42 -16.76 -6.89 23.31
N ALA A 43 -17.12 -5.92 24.17
CA ALA A 43 -16.22 -5.36 25.20
C ALA A 43 -15.80 -6.42 26.22
N LEU A 44 -16.76 -7.25 26.69
CA LEU A 44 -16.48 -8.35 27.59
C LEU A 44 -15.54 -9.38 26.93
N ALA A 45 -15.79 -9.75 25.68
CA ALA A 45 -14.95 -10.66 24.94
C ALA A 45 -13.52 -10.12 24.76
N ALA A 46 -13.37 -8.82 24.49
CA ALA A 46 -12.07 -8.17 24.42
C ALA A 46 -11.33 -8.19 25.76
N ALA A 47 -12.02 -7.89 26.87
CA ALA A 47 -11.44 -7.94 28.20
C ALA A 47 -11.01 -9.36 28.62
N VAL A 48 -11.81 -10.37 28.27
CA VAL A 48 -11.47 -11.79 28.51
C VAL A 48 -10.27 -12.21 27.66
N ARG A 49 -10.20 -11.82 26.35
CA ARG A 49 -9.04 -12.09 25.50
C ARG A 49 -7.76 -11.46 26.04
N THR A 50 -7.84 -10.22 26.53
CA THR A 50 -6.70 -9.52 27.13
C THR A 50 -6.17 -10.27 28.37
N ARG A 51 -7.07 -10.80 29.20
CA ARG A 51 -6.69 -11.57 30.40
C ARG A 51 -6.24 -13.02 30.12
N LEU A 52 -6.69 -13.58 29.01
CA LEU A 52 -6.33 -14.94 28.59
C LEU A 52 -5.08 -14.96 27.71
N ARG A 53 -4.64 -13.83 27.20
CA ARG A 53 -3.29 -13.77 26.60
C ARG A 53 -2.33 -14.14 27.72
N PRO A 54 -1.57 -15.26 27.61
CA PRO A 54 -0.32 -15.34 28.33
C PRO A 54 0.43 -14.06 27.98
N ASP A 55 1.16 -13.49 28.93
CA ASP A 55 2.04 -12.33 28.68
C ASP A 55 2.56 -12.44 27.26
N PRO A 56 2.41 -11.39 26.43
CA PRO A 56 2.82 -11.48 25.03
C PRO A 56 4.21 -12.10 25.07
N PRO A 57 4.46 -13.21 24.33
CA PRO A 57 5.76 -13.88 24.39
C PRO A 57 6.75 -12.74 24.23
N ASP A 58 7.72 -12.66 25.12
CA ASP A 58 8.66 -11.54 25.20
C ASP A 58 9.28 -11.36 23.79
N ILE A 59 8.57 -10.54 22.98
CA ILE A 59 9.01 -10.21 21.62
C ILE A 59 10.28 -9.39 21.64
N THR A 60 10.72 -8.94 22.83
CA THR A 60 11.97 -8.23 23.03
C THR A 60 13.15 -9.12 22.63
N GLU A 61 13.11 -10.43 22.89
CA GLU A 61 14.15 -11.36 22.48
C GLU A 61 14.09 -11.64 20.97
N VAL A 62 12.88 -11.80 20.40
CA VAL A 62 12.67 -11.97 18.96
C VAL A 62 12.96 -10.67 18.21
N MET A 63 12.52 -9.54 18.77
CA MET A 63 12.85 -8.21 18.22
C MET A 63 14.35 -7.90 18.39
N GLY A 64 14.99 -8.31 19.49
CA GLY A 64 16.43 -8.21 19.69
C GLY A 64 17.23 -9.06 18.70
N GLN A 65 16.75 -10.25 18.37
CA GLN A 65 17.37 -11.11 17.35
C GLN A 65 17.16 -10.55 15.93
N ILE A 66 15.98 -9.99 15.63
CA ILE A 66 15.71 -9.30 14.35
C ILE A 66 16.54 -8.02 14.26
N THR A 67 16.65 -7.24 15.33
CA THR A 67 17.48 -6.03 15.39
C THR A 67 18.97 -6.37 15.30
N GLY A 68 19.43 -7.42 15.95
CA GLY A 68 20.82 -7.88 15.87
C GLY A 68 21.22 -8.35 14.46
N LEU A 69 20.29 -8.91 13.70
CA LEU A 69 20.53 -9.34 12.32
C LEU A 69 20.40 -8.17 11.32
N LEU A 70 19.57 -7.17 11.63
CA LEU A 70 19.55 -5.89 10.93
C LEU A 70 20.85 -5.12 11.17
N ASP A 71 21.38 -5.12 12.40
CA ASP A 71 22.65 -4.48 12.73
C ASP A 71 23.86 -5.17 12.08
N GLU A 72 23.85 -6.48 11.92
CA GLU A 72 24.89 -7.22 11.17
C GLU A 72 24.81 -6.97 9.65
N SER A 73 23.62 -6.72 9.12
CA SER A 73 23.43 -6.40 7.70
C SER A 73 23.54 -4.89 7.40
N ILE A 74 23.49 -4.02 8.43
CA ILE A 74 23.58 -2.56 8.31
C ILE A 74 24.80 -2.07 9.08
N ALA A 75 26.01 -2.40 8.63
CA ALA A 75 27.21 -1.75 9.13
C ALA A 75 27.20 -0.25 8.71
N GLY A 76 26.65 0.62 9.57
CA GLY A 76 26.91 2.04 9.49
C GLY A 76 25.78 3.06 9.52
N LEU A 77 24.65 2.86 10.20
CA LEU A 77 23.66 3.92 10.37
C LEU A 77 23.15 4.05 11.81
N THR A 78 23.38 5.20 12.41
CA THR A 78 22.89 5.64 13.73
C THR A 78 21.38 5.88 13.72
N ILE A 79 20.64 5.18 14.59
CA ILE A 79 19.19 5.31 14.76
C ILE A 79 18.86 6.43 15.76
N ARG A 80 17.97 7.35 15.40
CA ARG A 80 17.28 8.25 16.32
C ARG A 80 15.89 7.67 16.65
N GLU A 81 15.59 7.62 17.96
CA GLU A 81 14.35 7.07 18.51
C GLU A 81 13.11 7.84 18.07
N ALA A 82 12.15 7.17 17.39
CA ALA A 82 10.71 7.46 17.45
C ALA A 82 9.91 6.38 16.69
N GLY A 83 9.27 5.45 17.41
CA GLY A 83 8.32 4.46 16.86
C GLY A 83 8.95 3.12 16.49
N PRO A 84 8.13 2.06 16.28
CA PRO A 84 8.67 0.80 15.80
C PRO A 84 9.39 1.01 14.47
N PRO A 85 10.64 0.53 14.30
CA PRO A 85 11.42 0.79 13.10
C PRO A 85 10.67 0.27 11.88
N ALA A 86 10.39 1.17 10.93
CA ALA A 86 9.96 0.76 9.61
C ALA A 86 11.13 -0.03 9.02
N ILE A 87 10.94 -1.34 8.84
CA ILE A 87 11.94 -2.20 8.20
C ILE A 87 12.09 -1.70 6.76
N ASP A 88 13.22 -1.11 6.46
CA ASP A 88 13.55 -0.67 5.10
C ASP A 88 13.92 -1.90 4.27
N LEU A 89 12.92 -2.46 3.61
CA LEU A 89 13.08 -3.65 2.75
C LEU A 89 14.04 -3.42 1.58
N SER A 90 14.31 -2.17 1.19
CA SER A 90 15.23 -1.86 0.10
C SER A 90 16.70 -2.20 0.42
N LYS A 91 17.00 -2.48 1.69
CA LYS A 91 18.35 -2.81 2.17
C LYS A 91 18.49 -4.26 2.65
N ILE A 92 17.46 -5.08 2.50
CA ILE A 92 17.50 -6.48 2.94
C ILE A 92 18.31 -7.31 1.94
N ASN A 93 19.30 -8.03 2.47
CA ASN A 93 19.96 -9.08 1.71
C ASN A 93 19.03 -10.31 1.62
N PHE A 94 18.32 -10.43 0.49
CA PHE A 94 17.35 -11.50 0.27
C PHE A 94 17.98 -12.89 0.22
N GLU A 95 19.25 -13.02 -0.18
CA GLU A 95 19.94 -14.31 -0.17
C GLU A 95 20.18 -14.78 1.26
N ALA A 96 20.65 -13.90 2.16
CA ALA A 96 20.83 -14.20 3.57
C ALA A 96 19.49 -14.52 4.25
N LEU A 97 18.40 -13.82 3.89
CA LEU A 97 17.06 -14.10 4.38
C LEU A 97 16.57 -15.48 3.92
N ALA A 98 16.83 -15.85 2.66
CA ALA A 98 16.45 -17.15 2.10
C ALA A 98 17.23 -18.31 2.76
N GLU A 99 18.51 -18.16 3.01
CA GLU A 99 19.31 -19.17 3.71
C GLU A 99 18.81 -19.35 5.14
N ARG A 100 18.59 -18.25 5.86
CA ARG A 100 18.04 -18.28 7.21
C ARG A 100 16.68 -18.95 7.29
N PHE A 101 15.78 -18.66 6.34
CA PHE A 101 14.46 -19.28 6.29
C PHE A 101 14.55 -20.79 6.13
N LYS A 102 15.51 -21.30 5.35
CA LYS A 102 15.75 -22.75 5.19
C LYS A 102 16.15 -23.42 6.51
N GLU A 103 16.92 -22.74 7.33
CA GLU A 103 17.44 -23.24 8.61
C GLU A 103 16.50 -22.99 9.79
N SER A 104 15.54 -22.08 9.64
CA SER A 104 14.65 -21.65 10.73
C SER A 104 13.70 -22.75 11.18
N LYS A 105 13.56 -22.87 12.51
CA LYS A 105 12.54 -23.69 13.17
C LYS A 105 11.17 -23.00 13.25
N HIS A 106 11.11 -21.70 12.98
CA HIS A 106 9.92 -20.84 13.13
C HIS A 106 9.49 -20.21 11.80
N LYS A 107 9.44 -21.00 10.73
CA LYS A 107 9.13 -20.57 9.37
C LYS A 107 7.85 -19.72 9.27
N ASN A 108 6.80 -20.07 10.02
CA ASN A 108 5.55 -19.30 10.02
C ASN A 108 5.72 -17.87 10.55
N THR A 109 6.53 -17.67 11.59
CA THR A 109 6.79 -16.34 12.15
C THR A 109 7.55 -15.45 11.16
N GLU A 110 8.52 -16.04 10.47
CA GLU A 110 9.31 -15.30 9.46
C GLU A 110 8.49 -14.91 8.24
N ILE A 111 7.60 -15.80 7.78
CA ILE A 111 6.66 -15.46 6.71
C ILE A 111 5.70 -14.35 7.12
N GLU A 112 5.15 -14.39 8.33
CA GLU A 112 4.25 -13.32 8.79
C GLU A 112 4.98 -11.96 8.88
N ALA A 113 6.24 -11.96 9.32
CA ALA A 113 7.06 -10.76 9.33
C ALA A 113 7.33 -10.23 7.90
N LEU A 114 7.68 -11.11 6.96
CA LEU A 114 7.90 -10.76 5.55
C LEU A 114 6.61 -10.24 4.89
N LYS A 115 5.47 -10.91 5.13
CA LYS A 115 4.16 -10.45 4.64
C LYS A 115 3.81 -9.05 5.14
N ALA A 116 4.01 -8.80 6.44
CA ALA A 116 3.73 -7.50 7.05
C ALA A 116 4.62 -6.40 6.43
N ALA A 117 5.89 -6.69 6.21
CA ALA A 117 6.84 -5.76 5.62
C ALA A 117 6.50 -5.45 4.14
N ILE A 118 6.18 -6.48 3.35
CA ILE A 118 5.75 -6.32 1.94
C ILE A 118 4.45 -5.51 1.88
N ARG A 119 3.46 -5.81 2.74
CA ARG A 119 2.18 -5.08 2.78
C ARG A 119 2.38 -3.60 3.09
N ALA A 120 3.16 -3.26 4.11
CA ALA A 120 3.47 -1.87 4.45
C ALA A 120 4.13 -1.10 3.29
N ARG A 121 5.01 -1.79 2.55
CA ARG A 121 5.65 -1.22 1.36
C ARG A 121 4.68 -1.04 0.20
N LEU A 122 3.84 -2.02 -0.08
CA LEU A 122 2.78 -1.94 -1.09
C LEU A 122 1.84 -0.78 -0.81
N ASP A 123 1.35 -0.64 0.43
CA ASP A 123 0.47 0.46 0.84
C ASP A 123 1.11 1.82 0.54
N ARG A 124 2.42 1.97 0.80
CA ARG A 124 3.16 3.18 0.48
C ARG A 124 3.27 3.41 -1.03
N LEU A 125 3.67 2.39 -1.81
CA LEU A 125 3.87 2.49 -3.25
C LEU A 125 2.56 2.75 -4.00
N VAL A 126 1.47 2.08 -3.62
CA VAL A 126 0.13 2.28 -4.21
C VAL A 126 -0.42 3.66 -3.84
N ARG A 127 -0.17 4.15 -2.62
CA ARG A 127 -0.56 5.51 -2.22
C ARG A 127 0.13 6.58 -3.07
N LEU A 128 1.38 6.37 -3.45
CA LEU A 128 2.13 7.29 -4.32
C LEU A 128 1.70 7.15 -5.79
N ASN A 129 1.46 5.93 -6.25
CA ASN A 129 1.08 5.65 -7.63
C ASN A 129 0.06 4.51 -7.70
N ARG A 130 -1.21 4.84 -7.96
CA ARG A 130 -2.31 3.87 -8.06
C ARG A 130 -2.15 2.85 -9.18
N ILE A 131 -1.38 3.14 -10.22
CA ILE A 131 -1.08 2.19 -11.29
C ILE A 131 -0.34 0.95 -10.77
N ARG A 132 0.25 1.05 -9.58
CA ARG A 132 0.95 -0.06 -8.88
C ARG A 132 0.00 -1.02 -8.14
N THR A 133 -1.31 -0.89 -8.30
CA THR A 133 -2.31 -1.77 -7.64
C THR A 133 -2.14 -3.22 -8.05
N ASP A 134 -1.66 -3.51 -9.27
CA ASP A 134 -1.35 -4.85 -9.76
C ASP A 134 -0.33 -5.61 -8.88
N PHE A 135 0.59 -4.92 -8.22
CA PHE A 135 1.47 -5.53 -7.22
C PHE A 135 0.73 -5.95 -5.95
N ALA A 136 -0.24 -5.14 -5.50
CA ALA A 136 -1.06 -5.48 -4.35
C ALA A 136 -1.99 -6.67 -4.66
N GLU A 137 -2.58 -6.71 -5.85
CA GLU A 137 -3.39 -7.83 -6.33
C GLU A 137 -2.58 -9.13 -6.37
N LYS A 138 -1.36 -9.11 -6.94
CA LYS A 138 -0.45 -10.27 -6.92
C LYS A 138 -0.12 -10.73 -5.51
N PHE A 139 0.11 -9.82 -4.59
CA PHE A 139 0.37 -10.17 -3.20
C PHE A 139 -0.83 -10.88 -2.56
N GLU A 140 -2.04 -10.35 -2.72
CA GLU A 140 -3.24 -10.99 -2.17
C GLU A 140 -3.51 -12.36 -2.81
N GLU A 141 -3.32 -12.52 -4.13
CA GLU A 141 -3.41 -13.82 -4.82
C GLU A 141 -2.43 -14.85 -4.26
N LEU A 142 -1.20 -14.44 -3.93
CA LEU A 142 -0.22 -15.32 -3.29
C LEU A 142 -0.69 -15.80 -1.92
N ILE A 143 -1.22 -14.88 -1.11
CA ILE A 143 -1.74 -15.19 0.22
C ILE A 143 -2.97 -16.11 0.14
N GLU A 144 -3.91 -15.82 -0.75
CA GLU A 144 -5.11 -16.63 -0.96
C GLU A 144 -4.76 -18.06 -1.43
N SER A 145 -3.84 -18.19 -2.39
CA SER A 145 -3.40 -19.50 -2.88
C SER A 145 -2.73 -20.36 -1.81
N TYR A 146 -1.99 -19.75 -0.90
CA TYR A 146 -1.41 -20.41 0.26
C TYR A 146 -2.51 -20.84 1.25
N ASN A 147 -3.44 -19.95 1.58
CA ASN A 147 -4.55 -20.23 2.50
C ASN A 147 -5.47 -21.32 1.97
N ALA A 148 -5.64 -21.42 0.65
CA ALA A 148 -6.40 -22.48 -0.03
C ALA A 148 -5.63 -23.83 -0.09
N GLY A 149 -4.39 -23.89 0.42
CA GLY A 149 -3.58 -25.11 0.40
C GLY A 149 -2.99 -25.46 -0.98
N SER A 150 -3.08 -24.55 -1.94
CA SER A 150 -2.52 -24.73 -3.30
C SER A 150 -1.00 -24.55 -3.34
N ARG A 151 -0.41 -23.98 -2.31
CA ARG A 151 1.04 -23.74 -2.17
C ARG A 151 1.53 -24.14 -0.79
N ASN A 152 2.76 -24.62 -0.72
CA ASN A 152 3.43 -24.86 0.55
C ASN A 152 4.15 -23.58 1.05
N ILE A 153 4.67 -23.65 2.28
CA ILE A 153 5.30 -22.50 2.93
C ILE A 153 6.59 -22.05 2.23
N GLU A 154 7.36 -22.98 1.67
CA GLU A 154 8.57 -22.71 0.92
C GLU A 154 8.27 -21.99 -0.40
N GLN A 155 7.26 -22.45 -1.12
CA GLN A 155 6.81 -21.81 -2.37
C GLN A 155 6.28 -20.40 -2.10
N LEU A 156 5.49 -20.21 -1.04
CA LEU A 156 5.03 -18.88 -0.66
C LEU A 156 6.20 -17.96 -0.38
N PHE A 157 7.19 -18.42 0.38
CA PHE A 157 8.36 -17.62 0.73
C PHE A 157 9.16 -17.20 -0.52
N GLU A 158 9.42 -18.13 -1.44
CA GLU A 158 10.11 -17.83 -2.71
C GLU A 158 9.36 -16.80 -3.57
N GLU A 159 8.04 -16.92 -3.67
CA GLU A 159 7.22 -15.99 -4.45
C GLU A 159 7.15 -14.61 -3.78
N LEU A 160 7.09 -14.54 -2.45
CA LEU A 160 7.17 -13.27 -1.71
C LEU A 160 8.53 -12.58 -1.89
N LEU A 161 9.64 -13.34 -1.95
CA LEU A 161 10.95 -12.77 -2.27
C LEU A 161 11.01 -12.22 -3.70
N LYS A 162 10.48 -12.94 -4.68
CA LYS A 162 10.41 -12.45 -6.07
C LYS A 162 9.59 -11.16 -6.15
N LEU A 163 8.45 -11.12 -5.47
CA LEU A 163 7.61 -9.93 -5.41
C LEU A 163 8.36 -8.76 -4.77
N SER A 164 9.08 -8.99 -3.67
CA SER A 164 9.89 -7.96 -3.02
C SER A 164 10.96 -7.39 -3.93
N ASN A 165 11.69 -8.24 -4.67
CA ASN A 165 12.67 -7.79 -5.67
C ASN A 165 12.01 -6.95 -6.78
N SER A 166 10.82 -7.34 -7.25
CA SER A 166 10.08 -6.57 -8.24
C SER A 166 9.64 -5.20 -7.69
N LEU A 167 9.34 -5.10 -6.39
CA LEU A 167 9.03 -3.83 -5.72
C LEU A 167 10.27 -2.93 -5.60
N ASP A 168 11.48 -3.52 -5.42
CA ASP A 168 12.73 -2.76 -5.43
C ASP A 168 12.99 -2.16 -6.81
N GLU A 169 12.84 -2.96 -7.86
CA GLU A 169 12.97 -2.51 -9.24
C GLU A 169 11.95 -1.41 -9.58
N GLU A 170 10.73 -1.53 -9.10
CA GLU A 170 9.67 -0.54 -9.33
C GLU A 170 9.94 0.74 -8.54
N GLN A 171 10.47 0.66 -7.33
CA GLN A 171 10.83 1.83 -6.54
C GLN A 171 11.95 2.65 -7.18
N GLU A 172 12.93 1.99 -7.81
CA GLU A 172 14.03 2.64 -8.53
C GLU A 172 13.67 3.06 -9.95
N ARG A 173 12.47 2.72 -10.44
CA ARG A 173 12.09 2.97 -11.83
C ARG A 173 12.11 4.45 -12.20
N HIS A 174 11.75 5.34 -11.28
CA HIS A 174 11.79 6.78 -11.51
C HIS A 174 13.21 7.27 -11.84
N VAL A 175 14.25 6.72 -11.20
CA VAL A 175 15.65 7.04 -11.49
C VAL A 175 16.04 6.52 -12.87
N ARG A 176 15.66 5.27 -13.20
CA ARG A 176 15.96 4.67 -14.52
C ARG A 176 15.25 5.40 -15.67
N GLU A 177 14.03 5.87 -15.45
CA GLU A 177 13.28 6.65 -16.43
C GLU A 177 13.70 8.12 -16.46
N ASN A 178 14.62 8.54 -15.55
CA ASN A 178 15.06 9.93 -15.39
C ASN A 178 13.88 10.89 -15.14
N LEU A 179 12.94 10.50 -14.28
CA LEU A 179 11.76 11.26 -13.86
C LEU A 179 11.77 11.41 -12.34
N ALA A 180 11.16 12.48 -11.82
CA ALA A 180 10.78 12.52 -10.42
C ALA A 180 9.62 11.54 -10.18
N GLU A 181 9.41 11.09 -8.92
CA GLU A 181 8.32 10.14 -8.61
C GLU A 181 6.94 10.69 -9.03
N GLU A 182 6.69 11.98 -8.82
CA GLU A 182 5.47 12.67 -9.25
C GLU A 182 5.29 12.70 -10.78
N GLU A 183 6.38 12.89 -11.52
CA GLU A 183 6.40 12.88 -12.98
C GLU A 183 6.17 11.47 -13.52
N LEU A 184 6.74 10.47 -12.84
CA LEU A 184 6.57 9.07 -13.18
C LEU A 184 5.10 8.65 -13.07
N VAL A 185 4.37 9.11 -12.06
CA VAL A 185 2.95 8.80 -11.93
C VAL A 185 2.14 9.34 -13.11
N ILE A 186 2.39 10.59 -13.52
CA ILE A 186 1.73 11.15 -14.70
C ILE A 186 2.11 10.37 -15.97
N PHE A 187 3.39 10.07 -16.14
CA PHE A 187 3.86 9.24 -17.24
C PHE A 187 3.17 7.87 -17.26
N ASP A 188 3.01 7.21 -16.12
CA ASP A 188 2.31 5.94 -16.00
C ASP A 188 0.83 6.06 -16.36
N ILE A 189 0.13 7.08 -15.88
CA ILE A 189 -1.26 7.36 -16.24
C ILE A 189 -1.39 7.49 -17.75
N LEU A 190 -0.47 8.19 -18.39
CA LEU A 190 -0.51 8.41 -19.84
C LEU A 190 -0.21 7.14 -20.63
N THR A 191 0.71 6.31 -20.18
CA THR A 191 1.23 5.17 -20.95
C THR A 191 0.61 3.81 -20.63
N ARG A 192 -0.12 3.67 -19.51
CA ARG A 192 -0.72 2.39 -19.09
C ARG A 192 -2.24 2.47 -19.01
N PRO A 193 -2.97 1.42 -19.35
CA PRO A 193 -2.52 0.18 -20.02
C PRO A 193 -2.20 0.36 -21.51
N ALA A 194 -2.53 1.50 -22.09
CA ALA A 194 -2.37 1.84 -23.51
C ALA A 194 -2.01 3.31 -23.66
N PRO A 195 -1.43 3.75 -24.80
CA PRO A 195 -1.08 2.97 -25.99
C PRO A 195 0.29 2.31 -25.91
N GLU A 196 0.60 1.42 -26.86
CA GLU A 196 1.98 0.99 -27.08
C GLU A 196 2.76 2.11 -27.79
N LEU A 197 3.86 2.53 -27.18
CA LEU A 197 4.68 3.65 -27.65
C LEU A 197 6.05 3.17 -28.10
N SER A 198 6.54 3.74 -29.17
CA SER A 198 7.95 3.66 -29.56
C SER A 198 8.86 4.37 -28.53
N ALA A 199 10.17 4.20 -28.63
CA ALA A 199 11.12 4.85 -27.73
C ALA A 199 11.04 6.38 -27.82
N ASP A 200 10.93 6.92 -29.03
CA ASP A 200 10.85 8.37 -29.27
C ASP A 200 9.54 8.95 -28.70
N GLU A 201 8.41 8.28 -28.93
CA GLU A 201 7.11 8.68 -28.36
C GLU A 201 7.09 8.61 -26.83
N ARG A 202 7.77 7.64 -26.23
CA ARG A 202 7.93 7.57 -24.78
C ARG A 202 8.66 8.79 -24.22
N ASP A 203 9.71 9.23 -24.91
CA ASP A 203 10.48 10.39 -24.48
C ASP A 203 9.68 11.70 -24.67
N GLU A 204 8.84 11.79 -25.70
CA GLU A 204 7.87 12.88 -25.85
C GLU A 204 6.87 12.91 -24.69
N VAL A 205 6.27 11.77 -24.34
CA VAL A 205 5.32 11.66 -23.21
C VAL A 205 6.00 11.99 -21.87
N LYS A 206 7.27 11.62 -21.65
CA LYS A 206 8.03 12.03 -20.46
C LYS A 206 8.18 13.56 -20.37
N LYS A 207 8.46 14.19 -21.51
CA LYS A 207 8.56 15.66 -21.56
C LYS A 207 7.23 16.31 -21.22
N VAL A 208 6.13 15.80 -21.81
CA VAL A 208 4.77 16.27 -21.51
C VAL A 208 4.47 16.12 -20.02
N ALA A 209 4.78 15.00 -19.41
CA ALA A 209 4.55 14.76 -17.99
C ALA A 209 5.26 15.79 -17.09
N ARG A 210 6.53 16.13 -17.38
CA ARG A 210 7.29 17.17 -16.65
C ARG A 210 6.71 18.56 -16.79
N GLU A 211 6.52 18.99 -18.05
CA GLU A 211 6.07 20.35 -18.37
C GLU A 211 4.65 20.57 -17.81
N MET A 212 3.77 19.59 -17.99
CA MET A 212 2.43 19.62 -17.47
C MET A 212 2.41 19.70 -15.94
N LEU A 213 3.14 18.84 -15.23
CA LEU A 213 3.18 18.86 -13.76
C LEU A 213 3.64 20.21 -13.23
N THR A 214 4.69 20.78 -13.83
CA THR A 214 5.20 22.11 -13.46
C THR A 214 4.11 23.17 -13.60
N ARG A 215 3.44 23.21 -14.75
CA ARG A 215 2.35 24.16 -15.02
C ARG A 215 1.14 23.96 -14.08
N LEU A 216 0.78 22.70 -13.81
CA LEU A 216 -0.35 22.39 -12.92
C LEU A 216 -0.07 22.84 -11.48
N LYS A 217 1.14 22.65 -10.95
CA LYS A 217 1.54 23.12 -9.62
C LYS A 217 1.39 24.65 -9.47
N GLU A 218 1.65 25.41 -10.51
CA GLU A 218 1.45 26.88 -10.51
C GLU A 218 -0.03 27.28 -10.40
N LEU A 219 -0.94 26.44 -10.91
CA LEU A 219 -2.38 26.68 -10.90
C LEU A 219 -3.07 26.24 -9.61
N LEU A 220 -2.40 25.47 -8.74
CA LEU A 220 -2.95 25.02 -7.46
C LEU A 220 -2.98 26.16 -6.44
N VAL A 221 -4.04 26.96 -6.47
CA VAL A 221 -4.28 28.02 -5.50
C VAL A 221 -4.90 27.49 -4.20
N LEU A 222 -4.80 28.25 -3.12
CA LEU A 222 -5.40 27.88 -1.83
C LEU A 222 -6.89 27.51 -1.97
N ASN A 223 -7.30 26.38 -1.43
CA ASN A 223 -8.66 25.82 -1.51
C ASN A 223 -9.14 25.60 -2.97
N TRP A 224 -8.25 25.32 -3.91
CA TRP A 224 -8.56 25.16 -5.32
C TRP A 224 -9.65 24.09 -5.58
N ARG A 225 -9.69 23.03 -4.79
CA ARG A 225 -10.72 21.96 -4.90
C ARG A 225 -12.15 22.48 -4.71
N LYS A 226 -12.32 23.53 -3.90
CA LYS A 226 -13.64 24.15 -3.63
C LYS A 226 -14.03 25.20 -4.66
N LYS A 227 -13.08 25.71 -5.44
CA LYS A 227 -13.30 26.77 -6.43
C LYS A 227 -13.56 26.19 -7.82
N SER A 228 -14.78 26.36 -8.35
CA SER A 228 -15.14 25.85 -9.69
C SER A 228 -14.25 26.41 -10.79
N ALA A 229 -13.94 27.71 -10.75
CA ALA A 229 -13.06 28.36 -11.72
C ALA A 229 -11.64 27.74 -11.73
N ALA A 230 -11.06 27.48 -10.55
CA ALA A 230 -9.73 26.86 -10.45
C ALA A 230 -9.74 25.43 -11.01
N ARG A 231 -10.78 24.64 -10.72
CA ARG A 231 -10.92 23.29 -11.29
C ARG A 231 -11.06 23.32 -12.81
N SER A 232 -11.83 24.28 -13.36
CA SER A 232 -11.97 24.42 -14.81
C SER A 232 -10.67 24.86 -15.48
N GLN A 233 -9.93 25.79 -14.86
CA GLN A 233 -8.60 26.19 -15.34
C GLN A 233 -7.61 25.02 -15.35
N LEU A 234 -7.63 24.19 -14.29
CA LEU A 234 -6.78 23.02 -14.20
C LEU A 234 -7.11 22.00 -15.31
N ARG A 235 -8.41 21.72 -15.55
CA ARG A 235 -8.84 20.83 -16.65
C ARG A 235 -8.39 21.35 -18.02
N LEU A 236 -8.59 22.62 -18.28
CA LEU A 236 -8.17 23.23 -19.54
C LEU A 236 -6.65 23.15 -19.71
N ALA A 237 -5.88 23.39 -18.64
CA ALA A 237 -4.42 23.30 -18.70
C ALA A 237 -3.93 21.89 -18.96
N ILE A 238 -4.63 20.85 -18.47
CA ILE A 238 -4.36 19.44 -18.77
C ILE A 238 -4.66 19.17 -20.24
N GLU A 239 -5.85 19.55 -20.72
CA GLU A 239 -6.27 19.37 -22.11
C GLU A 239 -5.30 20.04 -23.07
N ASP A 240 -4.95 21.31 -22.83
CA ASP A 240 -3.98 22.07 -23.65
C ASP A 240 -2.61 21.39 -23.70
N ALA A 241 -2.10 20.91 -22.55
CA ALA A 241 -0.79 20.27 -22.48
C ALA A 241 -0.75 18.92 -23.19
N LEU A 242 -1.82 18.14 -23.09
CA LEU A 242 -1.92 16.84 -23.73
C LEU A 242 -2.19 16.98 -25.24
N ASP A 243 -3.02 17.94 -25.65
CA ASP A 243 -3.29 18.23 -27.08
C ASP A 243 -2.04 18.68 -27.82
N ALA A 244 -1.22 19.51 -27.17
CA ALA A 244 0.01 20.03 -27.77
C ALA A 244 1.18 19.03 -27.80
N GLY A 245 1.19 18.03 -26.92
CA GLY A 245 2.40 17.24 -26.70
C GLY A 245 2.25 15.72 -26.77
N LEU A 246 1.04 15.16 -26.83
CA LEU A 246 0.88 13.72 -27.00
C LEU A 246 1.04 13.30 -28.45
N PRO A 247 1.69 12.14 -28.71
CA PRO A 247 1.77 11.54 -30.05
C PRO A 247 0.38 11.23 -30.65
N GLU A 248 0.29 11.17 -31.98
CA GLU A 248 -0.95 10.89 -32.72
C GLU A 248 -1.57 9.50 -32.41
N VAL A 249 -0.83 8.61 -31.78
CA VAL A 249 -1.31 7.27 -31.39
C VAL A 249 -2.43 7.32 -30.33
N TYR A 250 -2.63 8.46 -29.66
CA TYR A 250 -3.72 8.65 -28.69
C TYR A 250 -5.03 8.93 -29.42
N ALA A 251 -5.85 7.90 -29.62
CA ALA A 251 -7.19 8.04 -30.17
C ALA A 251 -8.06 8.99 -29.29
N PRO A 252 -9.08 9.68 -29.88
CA PRO A 252 -9.86 10.67 -29.15
C PRO A 252 -10.53 10.20 -27.86
N GLU A 253 -10.95 8.93 -27.81
CA GLU A 253 -11.53 8.31 -26.60
C GLU A 253 -10.48 8.11 -25.53
N LEU A 254 -9.31 7.56 -25.89
CA LEU A 254 -8.19 7.35 -25.00
C LEU A 254 -7.65 8.69 -24.47
N TYR A 255 -7.54 9.70 -25.34
CA TYR A 255 -7.17 11.06 -24.96
C TYR A 255 -8.05 11.61 -23.83
N LYS A 256 -9.39 11.53 -24.00
CA LYS A 256 -10.34 11.99 -22.98
C LYS A 256 -10.21 11.22 -21.66
N GLU A 257 -10.00 9.91 -21.75
CA GLU A 257 -9.74 9.08 -20.58
C GLU A 257 -8.50 9.55 -19.83
N LYS A 258 -7.38 9.78 -20.56
CA LYS A 258 -6.12 10.24 -19.97
C LYS A 258 -6.25 11.65 -19.35
N CYS A 259 -6.94 12.58 -20.00
CA CYS A 259 -7.24 13.90 -19.41
C CYS A 259 -7.98 13.75 -18.06
N SER A 260 -8.98 12.89 -18.02
CA SER A 260 -9.78 12.65 -16.82
C SER A 260 -8.97 11.99 -15.71
N ALA A 261 -8.16 10.99 -16.06
CA ALA A 261 -7.32 10.26 -15.11
C ALA A 261 -6.22 11.17 -14.50
N VAL A 262 -5.59 12.03 -15.30
CA VAL A 262 -4.63 13.02 -14.82
C VAL A 262 -5.31 14.01 -13.87
N PHE A 263 -6.48 14.53 -14.24
CA PHE A 263 -7.22 15.45 -13.38
C PHE A 263 -7.59 14.80 -12.04
N GLU A 264 -8.08 13.56 -12.06
CA GLU A 264 -8.43 12.82 -10.85
C GLU A 264 -7.22 12.61 -9.96
N HIS A 265 -6.09 12.20 -10.55
CA HIS A 265 -4.84 12.05 -9.82
C HIS A 265 -4.41 13.37 -9.14
N ILE A 266 -4.40 14.50 -9.86
CA ILE A 266 -4.07 15.80 -9.27
C ILE A 266 -5.07 16.19 -8.18
N TYR A 267 -6.36 15.92 -8.41
CA TYR A 267 -7.40 16.21 -7.42
C TYR A 267 -7.21 15.45 -6.13
N GLU A 268 -6.75 14.21 -6.17
CA GLU A 268 -6.55 13.37 -4.99
C GLU A 268 -5.19 13.59 -4.32
N SER A 269 -4.14 13.76 -5.11
CA SER A 269 -2.76 13.82 -4.60
C SER A 269 -2.35 15.19 -4.08
N TYR A 270 -3.00 16.27 -4.50
CA TYR A 270 -2.65 17.63 -4.10
C TYR A 270 -3.83 18.35 -3.41
N PRO A 271 -4.10 18.05 -2.11
CA PRO A 271 -5.17 18.71 -1.37
C PRO A 271 -5.01 20.23 -1.33
N GLU A 272 -3.77 20.71 -1.25
CA GLU A 272 -3.41 22.13 -1.29
C GLU A 272 -2.13 22.33 -2.11
N ARG A 273 -1.78 23.59 -2.40
CA ARG A 273 -0.65 23.95 -3.27
C ARG A 273 0.68 23.29 -2.87
N ASP A 274 0.99 23.31 -1.58
CA ASP A 274 2.29 22.87 -1.05
C ASP A 274 2.18 21.56 -0.24
N VAL A 275 1.01 20.92 -0.23
CA VAL A 275 0.73 19.70 0.52
C VAL A 275 0.30 18.61 -0.47
N GLY A 276 1.26 17.84 -0.92
CA GLY A 276 1.02 16.65 -1.74
C GLY A 276 1.42 15.37 -1.02
N VAL A 277 0.90 14.23 -1.46
CA VAL A 277 1.29 12.91 -0.94
C VAL A 277 2.77 12.61 -1.12
N TYR A 278 3.45 13.38 -1.98
CA TYR A 278 4.88 13.26 -2.28
C TYR A 278 5.79 14.07 -1.35
N ALA A 279 5.24 15.01 -0.56
CA ALA A 279 6.03 15.85 0.36
C ALA A 279 6.72 15.05 1.46
N GLU A 280 6.25 13.84 1.77
CA GLU A 280 6.84 12.93 2.74
C GLU A 280 7.94 12.03 2.13
N SER A 281 8.17 12.11 0.80
CA SER A 281 9.08 11.23 0.06
C SER A 281 10.37 11.95 -0.40
N ALA A 282 10.51 13.25 -0.12
CA ALA A 282 11.64 14.10 -0.51
C ALA A 282 12.72 14.15 0.57
#